data_42b8c71837b644cdc04f6935c4ec0a29
#
_entry.id   42b8c71837b644cdc04f6935c4ec0a29
#
_cell.length_a   1.000
_cell.length_b   1.000
_cell.length_c   1.000
_cell.angle_alpha   90.00
_cell.angle_beta   90.00
_cell.angle_gamma   90.00
#
_symmetry.space_group_name_H-M   'P 1'
#
loop_
_entity.id
_entity.type
_entity.pdbx_description
1 polymer ?
#
loop_
_entity_poly.entity_id
_entity_poly.type
_entity_poly.pdbx_seq_one_letter_code
_entity_poly.pdbx_strand_id
1 'polypeptide(L)'
;MATLEEDGWELESAEERHNAHPESFIIPSAQERVNLESGTRAKLLFLFMNQEEGKPIIDCERMHVIVRASRNGRYDGVLDDAPVTSAALRRGAIVEFGPEHVASIVIPRTDARHPESVRPTNPWWRFWSR
;
A
#
# COMPACT_ATOMS: atom_id res chain seq x y z
N MET A 1 0.39 -10.97 -10.93
CA MET A 1 0.26 -10.56 -9.53
C MET A 1 0.32 -11.79 -8.63
N ALA A 2 0.70 -11.57 -7.39
CA ALA A 2 0.82 -12.65 -6.42
C ALA A 2 -0.55 -13.26 -6.09
N THR A 3 -0.57 -14.56 -5.81
CA THR A 3 -1.77 -15.26 -5.39
C THR A 3 -1.51 -16.03 -4.10
N LEU A 4 -2.57 -16.22 -3.32
CA LEU A 4 -2.46 -16.97 -2.07
C LEU A 4 -1.93 -18.38 -2.30
N GLU A 5 -2.35 -19.00 -3.40
CA GLU A 5 -1.98 -20.38 -3.68
C GLU A 5 -0.50 -20.53 -4.02
N GLU A 6 0.03 -19.60 -4.81
CA GLU A 6 1.40 -19.74 -5.32
C GLU A 6 2.40 -19.00 -4.45
N ASP A 7 2.01 -17.86 -3.91
CA ASP A 7 2.95 -16.99 -3.23
C ASP A 7 2.74 -16.93 -1.72
N GLY A 8 1.61 -17.42 -1.24
CA GLY A 8 1.27 -17.36 0.17
C GLY A 8 0.70 -16.02 0.59
N TRP A 9 0.56 -15.09 -0.34
CA TRP A 9 -0.03 -13.78 -0.08
C TRP A 9 -0.71 -13.26 -1.34
N GLU A 10 -1.62 -12.32 -1.14
CA GLU A 10 -2.38 -11.76 -2.24
C GLU A 10 -2.95 -10.41 -1.80
N LEU A 11 -3.15 -9.50 -2.73
CA LEU A 11 -3.80 -8.23 -2.41
C LEU A 11 -5.31 -8.39 -2.48
N GLU A 12 -5.99 -7.81 -1.48
CA GLU A 12 -7.44 -7.77 -1.48
C GLU A 12 -7.88 -6.52 -2.25
N SER A 13 -9.01 -6.61 -2.97
CA SER A 13 -9.56 -5.45 -3.66
C SER A 13 -10.20 -4.51 -2.64
N ALA A 14 -9.64 -3.31 -2.53
CA ALA A 14 -10.21 -2.28 -1.67
C ALA A 14 -11.54 -1.80 -2.22
N GLU A 15 -11.69 -1.81 -3.56
CA GLU A 15 -12.97 -1.44 -4.18
C GLU A 15 -14.08 -2.39 -3.77
N GLU A 16 -13.80 -3.70 -3.79
CA GLU A 16 -14.82 -4.67 -3.42
C GLU A 16 -15.19 -4.55 -1.94
N ARG A 17 -14.19 -4.32 -1.10
CA ARG A 17 -14.48 -4.15 0.33
C ARG A 17 -15.30 -2.88 0.57
N HIS A 18 -14.98 -1.80 -0.14
CA HIS A 18 -15.76 -0.58 -0.04
C HIS A 18 -17.20 -0.81 -0.50
N ASN A 19 -17.38 -1.53 -1.62
CA ASN A 19 -18.71 -1.79 -2.14
C ASN A 19 -19.54 -2.63 -1.18
N ALA A 20 -18.89 -3.53 -0.44
CA ALA A 20 -19.58 -4.35 0.56
C ALA A 20 -19.88 -3.56 1.83
N HIS A 21 -19.07 -2.56 2.16
CA HIS A 21 -19.21 -1.79 3.40
C HIS A 21 -19.00 -0.30 3.14
N PRO A 22 -19.88 0.33 2.33
CA PRO A 22 -19.61 1.69 1.84
C PRO A 22 -19.56 2.76 2.92
N GLU A 23 -20.18 2.50 4.07
CA GLU A 23 -20.20 3.50 5.15
C GLU A 23 -19.06 3.33 6.13
N SER A 24 -18.53 2.12 6.27
CA SER A 24 -17.50 1.85 7.26
C SER A 24 -16.11 1.68 6.65
N PHE A 25 -16.01 1.46 5.35
CA PHE A 25 -14.71 1.30 4.69
C PHE A 25 -14.62 2.30 3.53
N ILE A 26 -14.04 3.46 3.82
CA ILE A 26 -13.95 4.57 2.87
C ILE A 26 -12.61 4.49 2.16
N ILE A 27 -12.62 4.68 0.83
CA ILE A 27 -11.40 4.67 0.04
C ILE A 27 -11.31 5.96 -0.78
N PRO A 28 -10.11 6.30 -1.30
CA PRO A 28 -9.97 7.48 -2.15
C PRO A 28 -10.80 7.32 -3.43
N SER A 29 -11.10 8.45 -4.07
CA SER A 29 -11.87 8.42 -5.31
C SER A 29 -11.12 7.65 -6.40
N ALA A 30 -11.86 7.19 -7.41
CA ALA A 30 -11.24 6.50 -8.53
C ALA A 30 -10.20 7.38 -9.21
N GLN A 31 -10.49 8.67 -9.35
CA GLN A 31 -9.56 9.59 -9.98
C GLN A 31 -8.26 9.71 -9.18
N GLU A 32 -8.36 9.78 -7.87
CA GLU A 32 -7.15 9.82 -7.03
C GLU A 32 -6.34 8.54 -7.15
N ARG A 33 -7.03 7.40 -7.21
CA ARG A 33 -6.36 6.11 -7.25
C ARG A 33 -5.67 5.83 -8.57
N VAL A 34 -6.14 6.42 -9.67
CA VAL A 34 -5.50 6.20 -10.98
C VAL A 34 -4.38 7.21 -11.26
N ASN A 35 -4.18 8.19 -10.39
CA ASN A 35 -3.21 9.26 -10.60
C ASN A 35 -2.11 9.30 -9.55
N LEU A 36 -1.70 8.14 -9.02
CA LEU A 36 -0.63 8.12 -8.03
C LEU A 36 0.71 8.42 -8.69
N GLU A 37 1.45 9.31 -8.06
CA GLU A 37 2.78 9.69 -8.55
C GLU A 37 3.86 8.89 -7.85
N SER A 38 5.00 8.76 -8.50
CA SER A 38 6.16 8.12 -7.92
C SER A 38 6.51 8.83 -6.60
N GLY A 39 6.77 8.03 -5.57
CA GLY A 39 7.04 8.54 -4.23
C GLY A 39 5.82 8.62 -3.33
N THR A 40 4.62 8.45 -3.89
CA THR A 40 3.40 8.45 -3.10
C THR A 40 3.37 7.20 -2.21
N ARG A 41 2.94 7.38 -0.97
CA ARG A 41 2.79 6.27 -0.03
C ARG A 41 1.33 5.89 0.02
N ALA A 42 1.03 4.64 -0.34
CA ALA A 42 -0.34 4.15 -0.41
C ALA A 42 -0.51 2.96 0.51
N LYS A 43 -1.71 2.82 1.09
CA LYS A 43 -2.02 1.68 1.94
C LYS A 43 -2.78 0.65 1.13
N LEU A 44 -2.34 -0.60 1.22
CA LEU A 44 -2.96 -1.73 0.55
C LEU A 44 -3.35 -2.77 1.58
N LEU A 45 -4.26 -3.66 1.21
CA LEU A 45 -4.72 -4.73 2.06
C LEU A 45 -4.06 -6.03 1.61
N PHE A 46 -3.25 -6.62 2.48
CA PHE A 46 -2.51 -7.83 2.17
C PHE A 46 -3.15 -9.01 2.88
N LEU A 47 -3.45 -10.04 2.12
CA LEU A 47 -3.95 -11.29 2.66
C LEU A 47 -2.81 -12.29 2.72
N PHE A 48 -2.71 -13.01 3.83
CA PHE A 48 -1.67 -14.01 4.02
C PHE A 48 -2.31 -15.36 4.36
N MET A 49 -1.82 -16.42 3.73
CA MET A 49 -2.24 -17.76 4.02
C MET A 49 -1.36 -18.30 5.15
N ASN A 50 -1.96 -18.57 6.29
CA ASN A 50 -1.26 -19.06 7.46
C ASN A 50 -1.90 -20.35 7.95
N GLN A 51 -1.32 -20.93 8.99
CA GLN A 51 -1.81 -22.15 9.60
C GLN A 51 -2.08 -21.90 11.07
N GLU A 52 -3.20 -22.39 11.55
CA GLU A 52 -3.53 -22.33 12.97
C GLU A 52 -4.09 -23.67 13.38
N GLU A 53 -3.40 -24.36 14.28
CA GLU A 53 -3.79 -25.71 14.73
C GLU A 53 -3.97 -26.66 13.54
N GLY A 54 -3.08 -26.55 12.57
CA GLY A 54 -3.11 -27.43 11.40
C GLY A 54 -4.10 -27.04 10.33
N LYS A 55 -4.86 -25.98 10.52
CA LYS A 55 -5.86 -25.55 9.56
C LYS A 55 -5.45 -24.25 8.89
N PRO A 56 -5.73 -24.10 7.58
CA PRO A 56 -5.38 -22.86 6.90
C PRO A 56 -6.29 -21.72 7.38
N ILE A 57 -5.67 -20.58 7.61
CA ILE A 57 -6.41 -19.35 7.92
C ILE A 57 -5.86 -18.24 7.06
N ILE A 58 -6.66 -17.22 6.85
CA ILE A 58 -6.25 -16.04 6.08
C ILE A 58 -6.20 -14.86 7.02
N ASP A 59 -5.00 -14.26 7.14
CA ASP A 59 -4.82 -13.04 7.91
C ASP A 59 -4.75 -11.86 6.97
N CYS A 60 -5.24 -10.71 7.41
CA CYS A 60 -5.20 -9.49 6.63
C CYS A 60 -4.36 -8.46 7.37
N GLU A 61 -3.38 -7.87 6.66
CA GLU A 61 -2.59 -6.77 7.20
C GLU A 61 -2.71 -5.57 6.29
N ARG A 62 -2.84 -4.40 6.90
CA ARG A 62 -2.84 -3.13 6.17
C ARG A 62 -1.44 -2.59 6.20
N MET A 63 -0.81 -2.51 5.03
CA MET A 63 0.57 -2.08 4.97
C MET A 63 0.73 -1.07 3.84
N HIS A 64 1.81 -0.30 3.94
CA HIS A 64 2.08 0.77 2.98
C HIS A 64 3.09 0.33 1.95
N VAL A 65 2.90 0.85 0.74
CA VAL A 65 3.90 0.74 -0.31
C VAL A 65 4.23 2.15 -0.78
N ILE A 66 5.46 2.33 -1.26
CA ILE A 66 5.86 3.58 -1.89
C ILE A 66 5.84 3.35 -3.39
N VAL A 67 5.02 4.12 -4.09
CA VAL A 67 4.87 3.98 -5.55
C VAL A 67 6.20 4.28 -6.20
N ARG A 68 6.65 3.39 -7.07
CA ARG A 68 7.89 3.53 -7.78
C ARG A 68 7.67 3.89 -9.24
N ALA A 69 6.72 3.23 -9.88
CA ALA A 69 6.45 3.44 -11.31
C ALA A 69 5.02 3.07 -11.62
N SER A 70 4.50 3.63 -12.71
CA SER A 70 3.21 3.22 -13.23
C SER A 70 3.36 2.85 -14.70
N ARG A 71 2.58 1.87 -15.14
CA ARG A 71 2.65 1.38 -16.50
C ARG A 71 1.31 0.76 -16.86
N ASN A 72 0.70 1.24 -17.93
CA ASN A 72 -0.57 0.69 -18.43
C ASN A 72 -1.65 0.66 -17.35
N GLY A 73 -1.71 1.70 -16.52
CA GLY A 73 -2.72 1.77 -15.47
C GLY A 73 -2.43 0.92 -14.25
N ARG A 74 -1.26 0.29 -14.18
CA ARG A 74 -0.84 -0.52 -13.04
C ARG A 74 0.38 0.13 -12.39
N TYR A 75 0.65 -0.26 -11.16
CA TYR A 75 1.74 0.32 -10.37
C TYR A 75 2.70 -0.74 -9.88
N ASP A 76 3.96 -0.33 -9.75
CA ASP A 76 4.96 -1.05 -8.97
C ASP A 76 5.26 -0.20 -7.74
N GLY A 77 5.31 -0.84 -6.58
CA GLY A 77 5.67 -0.16 -5.35
C GLY A 77 6.65 -0.98 -4.54
N VAL A 78 7.25 -0.33 -3.56
CA VAL A 78 8.17 -0.98 -2.63
C VAL A 78 7.47 -1.07 -1.29
N LEU A 79 7.40 -2.27 -0.73
CA LEU A 79 6.75 -2.48 0.56
C LEU A 79 7.53 -1.74 1.64
N ASP A 80 6.84 -0.88 2.38
CA ASP A 80 7.47 0.01 3.37
C ASP A 80 7.21 -0.42 4.81
N ASP A 81 6.47 -1.49 5.00
CA ASP A 81 6.21 -2.05 6.32
C ASP A 81 6.69 -3.49 6.36
N ALA A 82 6.99 -3.98 7.55
CA ALA A 82 7.38 -5.37 7.74
C ALA A 82 6.14 -6.17 8.16
N PRO A 83 5.76 -7.22 7.41
CA PRO A 83 4.63 -8.04 7.81
C PRO A 83 4.87 -8.68 9.18
N VAL A 84 3.80 -8.76 9.96
CA VAL A 84 3.85 -9.32 11.30
C VAL A 84 3.47 -10.79 11.31
N THR A 85 2.50 -11.17 10.46
CA THR A 85 1.91 -12.50 10.54
C THR A 85 2.52 -13.51 9.58
N SER A 86 3.45 -13.09 8.72
CA SER A 86 3.96 -14.01 7.70
C SER A 86 5.37 -13.62 7.28
N ALA A 87 6.14 -14.64 6.88
CA ALA A 87 7.46 -14.43 6.29
C ALA A 87 7.41 -14.53 4.77
N ALA A 88 6.22 -14.67 4.18
CA ALA A 88 6.07 -14.81 2.74
C ALA A 88 6.45 -13.53 2.00
N LEU A 89 6.48 -12.41 2.68
CA LEU A 89 6.75 -11.11 2.09
C LEU A 89 7.61 -10.33 3.06
N ARG A 90 8.51 -9.51 2.54
CA ARG A 90 9.44 -8.74 3.36
C ARG A 90 9.40 -7.27 3.02
N ARG A 91 9.71 -6.44 4.00
CA ARG A 91 9.91 -5.02 3.74
C ARG A 91 10.95 -4.86 2.63
N GLY A 92 10.66 -3.98 1.69
CA GLY A 92 11.53 -3.75 0.54
C GLY A 92 11.15 -4.54 -0.69
N ALA A 93 10.20 -5.48 -0.56
CA ALA A 93 9.76 -6.26 -1.70
C ALA A 93 9.02 -5.39 -2.71
N ILE A 94 9.11 -5.78 -3.98
CA ILE A 94 8.36 -5.10 -5.04
C ILE A 94 6.96 -5.68 -5.07
N VAL A 95 5.96 -4.80 -5.04
CA VAL A 95 4.56 -5.20 -5.04
C VAL A 95 3.90 -4.57 -6.26
N GLU A 96 3.32 -5.41 -7.10
CA GLU A 96 2.55 -4.94 -8.23
C GLU A 96 1.08 -4.79 -7.81
N PHE A 97 0.46 -3.67 -8.13
CA PHE A 97 -0.92 -3.45 -7.74
C PHE A 97 -1.60 -2.50 -8.72
N GLY A 98 -2.92 -2.42 -8.62
CA GLY A 98 -3.72 -1.53 -9.44
C GLY A 98 -4.52 -0.56 -8.60
N PRO A 99 -5.22 0.37 -9.25
CA PRO A 99 -6.07 1.32 -8.52
C PRO A 99 -7.10 0.65 -7.62
N GLU A 100 -7.58 -0.53 -8.01
CA GLU A 100 -8.59 -1.23 -7.23
C GLU A 100 -8.09 -1.69 -5.86
N HIS A 101 -6.77 -1.74 -5.68
CA HIS A 101 -6.17 -2.22 -4.43
C HIS A 101 -5.91 -1.11 -3.42
N VAL A 102 -6.03 0.15 -3.83
CA VAL A 102 -5.62 1.28 -2.99
C VAL A 102 -6.69 1.57 -1.95
N ALA A 103 -6.36 1.32 -0.70
CA ALA A 103 -7.28 1.54 0.42
C ALA A 103 -7.18 2.97 0.95
N SER A 104 -5.98 3.56 0.94
CA SER A 104 -5.83 4.94 1.31
C SER A 104 -4.53 5.48 0.73
N ILE A 105 -4.43 6.80 0.68
CA ILE A 105 -3.25 7.50 0.19
C ILE A 105 -2.78 8.38 1.34
N VAL A 106 -1.50 8.22 1.71
CA VAL A 106 -0.95 9.04 2.78
C VAL A 106 -0.55 10.38 2.18
N ILE A 107 -1.17 11.43 2.69
CA ILE A 107 -0.87 12.78 2.23
C ILE A 107 0.27 13.32 3.09
N PRO A 108 1.40 13.69 2.48
CA PRO A 108 2.51 14.21 3.27
C PRO A 108 2.09 15.48 4.00
N ARG A 109 2.55 15.65 5.23
CA ARG A 109 2.37 16.90 5.92
C ARG A 109 3.37 17.87 5.37
N THR A 110 2.96 18.87 4.91
CA THR A 110 3.94 19.79 4.42
C THR A 110 4.04 21.00 5.28
N ASP A 111 3.83 20.62 4.73
CA ASP A 111 3.78 21.30 4.84
C ASP A 111 3.62 22.30 4.64
N ALA A 112 3.32 22.50 4.55
CA ALA A 112 3.00 23.07 4.25
C ALA A 112 2.96 24.01 4.66
N ARG A 113 3.06 24.31 4.91
CA ARG A 113 3.15 25.03 5.37
C ARG A 113 4.11 25.47 5.67
N HIS A 114 4.56 25.11 5.31
CA HIS A 114 5.55 25.25 5.40
C HIS A 114 6.16 25.52 4.87
N PRO A 115 6.40 26.00 4.84
CA PRO A 115 7.12 26.13 4.34
C PRO A 115 7.91 26.14 4.35
N GLU A 116 8.24 26.29 4.53
CA GLU A 116 9.03 26.32 4.46
C GLU A 116 9.72 25.88 4.47
N SER A 117 9.73 26.01 4.67
CA SER A 117 10.43 25.70 4.55
C SER A 117 10.99 25.15 4.56
N VAL A 118 11.18 25.21 4.68
CA VAL A 118 11.81 24.79 4.46
C VAL A 118 12.36 24.09 4.40
N ARG A 119 12.79 24.02 4.39
CA ARG A 119 13.46 23.39 4.18
C ARG A 119 14.09 22.95 3.80
N PRO A 120 14.33 23.04 3.83
CA PRO A 120 14.92 22.45 3.32
C PRO A 120 15.40 21.74 3.20
N THR A 121 15.71 21.89 3.31
CA THR A 121 16.14 21.28 3.25
C THR A 121 16.13 20.48 3.38
N ASN A 122 16.16 20.00 3.41
CA ASN A 122 16.10 19.14 3.47
C ASN A 122 15.74 18.42 3.43
N PRO A 123 15.76 18.47 3.12
CA PRO A 123 15.31 17.61 2.82
C PRO A 123 14.63 16.96 3.21
N TRP A 124 14.20 16.94 3.48
CA TRP A 124 13.62 16.14 3.90
C TRP A 124 13.31 15.13 3.27
N TRP A 125 13.25 14.77 2.58
CA TRP A 125 13.15 13.72 1.98
C TRP A 125 14.28 13.14 1.83
N ARG A 126 15.00 13.66 2.29
CA ARG A 126 15.85 13.22 2.52
C ARG A 126 15.89 12.74 3.50
N PHE A 127 15.29 12.94 4.07
CA PHE A 127 14.93 12.58 4.96
C PHE A 127 14.29 11.75 4.95
N TRP A 128 14.05 11.57 4.43
CA TRP A 128 13.49 10.68 4.25
C TRP A 128 13.97 9.84 3.75
N SER A 129 14.39 9.94 3.73
CA SER A 129 14.62 9.35 3.58
C SER A 129 14.83 8.93 4.26
N ARG A 130 14.94 8.93 4.80
CA ARG A 130 14.98 8.72 5.48
C ARG A 130 15.00 8.07 5.70
#